data_1ff1bd1ebaea3b08eceb3f1363be1d0f
#
_entry.id   1ff1bd1ebaea3b08eceb3f1363be1d0f
#
_cell.length_a   1.000
_cell.length_b   1.000
_cell.length_c   1.000
_cell.angle_alpha   90.00
_cell.angle_beta   90.00
_cell.angle_gamma   90.00
#
_symmetry.space_group_name_H-M   'P 1'
#
loop_
_entity.id
_entity.type
_entity.pdbx_description
1 polymer ?
#
loop_
_entity_poly.entity_id
_entity_poly.type
_entity_poly.pdbx_seq_one_letter_code
_entity_poly.pdbx_strand_id
1 'polypeptide(L)'
;DEHAGQAWQFIEDTYMKEGMPPEDIKSQFTNQARRYSPRIDFPIHAVADGDVVRLADIDFHVIHTPGHTKGICCLYLPEQEIFFTSDHILFDITPNIQVWPNMSDSLDHYLESLERCEACRSRWPCRDTARGIRPSSGASTKSRNITAAA
;
A
#
# COMPACT_ATOMS: atom_id res chain seq x y z
N ASP A 1 -11.01 3.75 21.95
CA ASP A 1 -9.95 3.29 21.05
C ASP A 1 -8.54 3.50 21.60
N GLU A 2 -8.24 2.73 22.64
CA GLU A 2 -6.97 2.77 23.37
C GLU A 2 -5.78 2.41 22.48
N HIS A 3 -5.96 1.45 21.57
CA HIS A 3 -4.90 1.02 20.64
C HIS A 3 -4.52 2.09 19.60
N ALA A 4 -5.47 2.88 19.14
CA ALA A 4 -5.17 3.97 18.22
C ALA A 4 -4.37 5.09 18.93
N GLY A 5 -4.68 5.37 20.19
CA GLY A 5 -3.92 6.33 21.00
C GLY A 5 -2.47 5.90 21.20
N GLN A 6 -2.23 4.62 21.50
CA GLN A 6 -0.89 4.06 21.70
C GLN A 6 -0.04 4.12 20.40
N ALA A 7 -0.65 3.85 19.25
CA ALA A 7 0.04 3.92 17.97
C ALA A 7 0.50 5.34 17.64
N TRP A 8 -0.34 6.33 17.89
CA TRP A 8 0.02 7.73 17.67
C TRP A 8 1.10 8.21 18.63
N GLN A 9 1.04 7.81 19.91
CA GLN A 9 2.08 8.13 20.89
C GLN A 9 3.43 7.55 20.47
N PHE A 10 3.47 6.31 19.99
CA PHE A 10 4.68 5.68 19.48
C PHE A 10 5.31 6.47 18.33
N ILE A 11 4.49 6.94 17.38
CA ILE A 11 4.97 7.72 16.22
C ILE A 11 5.51 9.08 16.70
N GLU A 12 4.82 9.75 17.61
CA GLU A 12 5.26 11.03 18.20
C GLU A 12 6.60 10.88 18.92
N ASP A 13 6.74 9.87 19.78
CA ASP A 13 7.97 9.59 20.51
C ASP A 13 9.14 9.25 19.56
N THR A 14 8.85 8.52 18.48
CA THR A 14 9.85 8.19 17.46
C THR A 14 10.33 9.43 16.73
N TYR A 15 9.43 10.29 16.28
CA TYR A 15 9.79 11.52 15.59
C TYR A 15 10.59 12.48 16.48
N MET A 16 10.23 12.60 17.77
CA MET A 16 11.02 13.37 18.73
C MET A 16 12.42 12.80 18.90
N LYS A 17 12.54 11.49 19.01
CA LYS A 17 13.83 10.80 19.15
C LYS A 17 14.73 11.00 17.93
N GLU A 18 14.15 11.02 16.73
CA GLU A 18 14.87 11.26 15.47
C GLU A 18 15.12 12.76 15.19
N GLY A 19 14.73 13.65 16.12
CA GLY A 19 15.09 15.08 16.10
C GLY A 19 14.10 15.97 15.35
N MET A 20 12.88 15.51 15.09
CA MET A 20 11.83 16.36 14.50
C MET A 20 11.42 17.45 15.51
N PRO A 21 11.35 18.74 15.11
CA PRO A 21 10.90 19.81 15.98
C PRO A 21 9.47 19.59 16.49
N PRO A 22 9.16 19.92 17.76
CA PRO A 22 7.83 19.70 18.35
C PRO A 22 6.67 20.39 17.60
N GLU A 23 6.92 21.52 16.96
CA GLU A 23 5.96 22.25 16.15
C GLU A 23 5.60 21.48 14.87
N ASP A 24 6.58 20.83 14.25
CA ASP A 24 6.38 20.02 13.04
C ASP A 24 5.62 18.74 13.39
N ILE A 25 5.93 18.11 14.52
CA ILE A 25 5.18 16.96 15.03
C ILE A 25 3.72 17.32 15.22
N LYS A 26 3.41 18.44 15.90
CA LYS A 26 2.03 18.88 16.09
C LYS A 26 1.29 19.11 14.77
N SER A 27 1.95 19.62 13.75
CA SER A 27 1.36 19.84 12.43
C SER A 27 0.93 18.52 11.77
N GLN A 28 1.71 17.46 11.93
CA GLN A 28 1.40 16.12 11.42
C GLN A 28 0.18 15.50 12.11
N PHE A 29 0.00 15.77 13.42
CA PHE A 29 -1.09 15.20 14.22
C PHE A 29 -2.42 15.97 14.17
N THR A 30 -2.44 17.18 13.61
CA THR A 30 -3.68 17.92 13.33
C THR A 30 -4.38 17.44 12.05
N ASN A 31 -3.89 16.36 11.45
CA ASN A 31 -4.43 15.82 10.22
C ASN A 31 -5.91 15.42 10.36
N GLN A 32 -6.71 15.84 9.38
CA GLN A 32 -8.16 15.60 9.34
C GLN A 32 -8.51 14.11 9.31
N ALA A 33 -7.64 13.25 8.79
CA ALA A 33 -7.86 11.80 8.75
C ALA A 33 -8.15 11.20 10.14
N ARG A 34 -7.49 11.71 11.20
CA ARG A 34 -7.76 11.31 12.59
C ARG A 34 -9.16 11.72 13.06
N ARG A 35 -9.67 12.85 12.57
CA ARG A 35 -10.97 13.39 12.94
C ARG A 35 -12.13 12.66 12.28
N TYR A 36 -11.89 12.08 11.10
CA TYR A 36 -12.90 11.44 10.27
C TYR A 36 -12.78 9.92 10.23
N SER A 37 -11.95 9.32 11.09
CA SER A 37 -11.90 7.84 11.21
C SER A 37 -13.27 7.31 11.60
N PRO A 38 -13.95 6.54 10.75
CA PRO A 38 -15.28 6.03 11.05
C PRO A 38 -15.19 5.01 12.20
N ARG A 39 -16.22 4.97 13.03
CA ARG A 39 -16.40 3.83 13.94
C ARG A 39 -16.80 2.63 13.10
N ILE A 40 -16.04 1.55 13.23
CA ILE A 40 -16.37 0.30 12.55
C ILE A 40 -17.50 -0.37 13.34
N ASP A 41 -18.69 -0.39 12.75
CA ASP A 41 -19.91 -0.95 13.35
C ASP A 41 -20.49 -2.07 12.47
N PHE A 42 -19.64 -2.76 11.73
CA PHE A 42 -19.99 -3.90 10.90
C PHE A 42 -18.95 -5.01 11.05
N PRO A 43 -19.35 -6.28 10.82
CA PRO A 43 -18.41 -7.39 10.90
C PRO A 43 -17.29 -7.26 9.86
N ILE A 44 -16.06 -7.44 10.30
CA ILE A 44 -14.87 -7.43 9.45
C ILE A 44 -14.39 -8.87 9.31
N HIS A 45 -14.16 -9.29 8.07
CA HIS A 45 -13.50 -10.55 7.76
C HIS A 45 -12.04 -10.24 7.41
N ALA A 46 -11.11 -10.71 8.24
CA ALA A 46 -9.69 -10.59 7.94
C ALA A 46 -9.32 -11.54 6.79
N VAL A 47 -8.42 -11.07 5.95
CA VAL A 47 -7.83 -11.85 4.86
C VAL A 47 -6.33 -11.99 5.08
N ALA A 48 -5.75 -13.07 4.56
CA ALA A 48 -4.32 -13.34 4.61
C ALA A 48 -3.72 -13.41 3.20
N ASP A 49 -2.40 -13.43 3.13
CA ASP A 49 -1.67 -13.63 1.89
C ASP A 49 -2.03 -14.97 1.23
N GLY A 50 -2.38 -14.92 -0.04
CA GLY A 50 -2.79 -16.11 -0.81
C GLY A 50 -4.26 -16.48 -0.69
N ASP A 51 -5.04 -15.80 0.15
CA ASP A 51 -6.48 -16.00 0.19
C ASP A 51 -7.16 -15.63 -1.13
N VAL A 52 -8.32 -16.24 -1.37
CA VAL A 52 -9.18 -15.88 -2.50
C VAL A 52 -10.51 -15.38 -1.97
N VAL A 53 -10.80 -14.12 -2.25
CA VAL A 53 -12.07 -13.48 -1.90
C VAL A 53 -12.99 -13.53 -3.12
N ARG A 54 -14.08 -14.26 -3.01
CA ARG A 54 -15.07 -14.34 -4.09
C ARG A 54 -16.17 -13.31 -3.89
N LEU A 55 -16.31 -12.41 -4.86
CA LEU A 55 -17.38 -11.43 -4.91
C LEU A 55 -18.20 -11.64 -6.19
N ALA A 56 -19.45 -12.04 -6.05
CA ALA A 56 -20.27 -12.52 -7.15
C ALA A 56 -19.57 -13.69 -7.88
N ASP A 57 -19.25 -13.52 -9.15
CA ASP A 57 -18.59 -14.55 -9.98
C ASP A 57 -17.11 -14.26 -10.23
N ILE A 58 -16.51 -13.35 -9.43
CA ILE A 58 -15.13 -12.91 -9.60
C ILE A 58 -14.30 -13.34 -8.40
N ASP A 59 -13.18 -13.99 -8.65
CA ASP A 59 -12.20 -14.41 -7.66
C ASP A 59 -11.05 -13.39 -7.58
N PHE A 60 -10.88 -12.80 -6.39
CA PHE A 60 -9.82 -11.84 -6.07
C PHE A 60 -8.75 -12.55 -5.26
N HIS A 61 -7.57 -12.72 -5.82
CA HIS A 61 -6.42 -13.26 -5.11
C HIS A 61 -5.75 -12.18 -4.28
N VAL A 62 -5.63 -12.41 -2.99
CA VAL A 62 -5.03 -11.48 -2.03
C VAL A 62 -3.52 -11.64 -2.03
N ILE A 63 -2.80 -10.55 -2.20
CA ILE A 63 -1.35 -10.47 -2.10
C ILE A 63 -1.03 -9.46 -1.01
N HIS A 64 -0.53 -9.92 0.14
CA HIS A 64 -0.15 -9.05 1.23
C HIS A 64 1.14 -8.30 0.88
N THR A 65 1.10 -6.98 0.90
CA THR A 65 2.17 -6.08 0.45
C THR A 65 2.51 -5.03 1.51
N PRO A 66 3.03 -5.43 2.69
CA PRO A 66 3.33 -4.52 3.77
C PRO A 66 4.39 -3.48 3.38
N GLY A 67 4.38 -2.33 4.09
CA GLY A 67 5.31 -1.22 3.90
C GLY A 67 4.64 0.12 4.04
N HIS A 68 3.75 0.51 3.12
CA HIS A 68 2.93 1.72 3.29
C HIS A 68 2.08 1.64 4.57
N THR A 69 1.43 0.52 4.78
CA THR A 69 0.83 0.11 6.07
C THR A 69 1.09 -1.37 6.30
N LYS A 70 0.94 -1.81 7.56
CA LYS A 70 1.15 -3.21 7.93
C LYS A 70 0.17 -4.18 7.28
N GLY A 71 -1.08 -3.75 7.07
CA GLY A 71 -2.17 -4.60 6.58
C GLY A 71 -2.55 -4.37 5.12
N ILE A 72 -1.78 -3.60 4.37
CA ILE A 72 -2.11 -3.32 2.98
C ILE A 72 -2.00 -4.58 2.12
N CYS A 73 -2.95 -4.76 1.22
CA CYS A 73 -2.97 -5.85 0.25
C CYS A 73 -3.22 -5.31 -1.16
N CYS A 74 -2.59 -5.94 -2.12
CA CYS A 74 -2.97 -5.87 -3.53
C CYS A 74 -3.97 -6.99 -3.84
N LEU A 75 -4.80 -6.79 -4.86
CA LEU A 75 -5.72 -7.81 -5.32
C LEU A 75 -5.45 -8.12 -6.79
N TYR A 76 -5.38 -9.40 -7.11
CA TYR A 76 -5.15 -9.86 -8.47
C TYR A 76 -6.34 -10.67 -8.99
N LEU A 77 -6.77 -10.37 -10.21
CA LEU A 77 -7.82 -11.06 -10.95
C LEU A 77 -7.19 -11.77 -12.15
N PRO A 78 -6.90 -13.05 -12.06
CA PRO A 78 -6.15 -13.78 -13.10
C PRO A 78 -6.89 -13.89 -14.42
N GLU A 79 -8.21 -14.11 -14.41
CA GLU A 79 -8.99 -14.24 -15.64
C GLU A 79 -9.10 -12.93 -16.43
N GLN A 80 -9.10 -11.79 -15.74
CA GLN A 80 -9.20 -10.47 -16.33
C GLN A 80 -7.83 -9.82 -16.55
N GLU A 81 -6.75 -10.43 -16.03
CA GLU A 81 -5.40 -9.86 -16.01
C GLU A 81 -5.35 -8.46 -15.37
N ILE A 82 -6.16 -8.25 -14.30
CA ILE A 82 -6.26 -6.99 -13.58
C ILE A 82 -5.53 -7.10 -12.26
N PHE A 83 -4.70 -6.09 -11.94
CA PHE A 83 -4.01 -5.98 -10.68
C PHE A 83 -4.36 -4.65 -9.99
N PHE A 84 -5.02 -4.73 -8.84
CA PHE A 84 -5.34 -3.60 -7.99
C PHE A 84 -4.20 -3.37 -7.01
N THR A 85 -3.49 -2.29 -7.17
CA THR A 85 -2.25 -2.00 -6.44
C THR A 85 -2.48 -1.31 -5.10
N SER A 86 -3.69 -0.80 -4.84
CA SER A 86 -3.94 0.03 -3.66
C SER A 86 -2.89 1.16 -3.54
N ASP A 87 -2.56 1.62 -2.34
CA ASP A 87 -1.49 2.61 -2.10
C ASP A 87 -0.08 1.98 -2.07
N HIS A 88 0.05 0.71 -2.51
CA HIS A 88 1.36 0.07 -2.60
C HIS A 88 2.14 0.51 -3.85
N ILE A 89 1.48 0.61 -5.02
CA ILE A 89 2.10 1.09 -6.26
C ILE A 89 1.28 2.25 -6.81
N LEU A 90 1.90 3.43 -6.83
CA LEU A 90 1.34 4.65 -7.40
C LEU A 90 2.17 5.05 -8.62
N PHE A 91 1.51 5.56 -9.68
CA PHE A 91 2.17 5.74 -10.98
C PHE A 91 2.84 7.10 -11.14
N ASP A 92 2.27 8.13 -10.53
CA ASP A 92 2.72 9.50 -10.68
C ASP A 92 3.39 10.07 -9.42
N ILE A 93 3.28 9.36 -8.29
CA ILE A 93 3.86 9.74 -7.00
C ILE A 93 4.43 8.52 -6.30
N THR A 94 5.33 8.74 -5.34
CA THR A 94 5.82 7.69 -4.45
C THR A 94 4.86 7.51 -3.28
N PRO A 95 4.52 6.28 -2.87
CA PRO A 95 3.76 6.07 -1.64
C PRO A 95 4.55 6.57 -0.43
N ASN A 96 3.84 7.09 0.55
CA ASN A 96 4.44 7.47 1.81
C ASN A 96 4.79 6.21 2.62
N ILE A 97 6.06 6.07 3.00
CA ILE A 97 6.53 4.99 3.88
C ILE A 97 6.91 5.62 5.20
N GLN A 98 6.20 5.25 6.24
CA GLN A 98 6.41 5.81 7.59
C GLN A 98 6.69 4.69 8.60
N VAL A 99 7.16 5.09 9.78
CA VAL A 99 7.40 4.16 10.89
C VAL A 99 6.07 3.77 11.51
N TRP A 100 5.85 2.45 11.64
CA TRP A 100 4.65 1.91 12.25
C TRP A 100 4.98 1.14 13.53
N PRO A 101 4.13 1.22 14.58
CA PRO A 101 4.27 0.34 15.74
C PRO A 101 4.16 -1.12 15.30
N ASN A 102 5.06 -1.97 15.82
CA ASN A 102 5.12 -3.40 15.52
C ASN A 102 5.44 -3.75 14.03
N MET A 103 6.09 -2.86 13.33
CA MET A 103 6.73 -3.12 12.04
C MET A 103 8.16 -2.58 12.10
N SER A 104 9.15 -3.48 12.06
CA SER A 104 10.55 -3.17 12.37
C SER A 104 11.19 -2.25 11.33
N ASP A 105 10.91 -2.47 10.06
CA ASP A 105 11.45 -1.71 8.93
C ASP A 105 10.40 -1.64 7.81
N SER A 106 9.67 -0.53 7.77
CA SER A 106 8.60 -0.34 6.79
C SER A 106 9.14 -0.24 5.37
N LEU A 107 10.36 0.29 5.20
CA LEU A 107 10.97 0.45 3.88
C LEU A 107 11.43 -0.90 3.34
N ASP A 108 12.07 -1.72 4.17
CA ASP A 108 12.49 -3.06 3.78
C ASP A 108 11.28 -3.91 3.37
N HIS A 109 10.25 -3.95 4.19
CA HIS A 109 8.99 -4.61 3.85
C HIS A 109 8.36 -4.09 2.55
N TYR A 110 8.44 -2.79 2.30
CA TYR A 110 7.95 -2.20 1.07
C TYR A 110 8.73 -2.68 -0.16
N LEU A 111 10.06 -2.72 -0.06
CA LEU A 111 10.93 -3.19 -1.14
C LEU A 111 10.72 -4.68 -1.43
N GLU A 112 10.65 -5.52 -0.40
CA GLU A 112 10.31 -6.94 -0.54
C GLU A 112 8.93 -7.13 -1.20
N SER A 113 7.97 -6.31 -0.83
CA SER A 113 6.61 -6.34 -1.39
C SER A 113 6.59 -5.95 -2.88
N LEU A 114 7.43 -4.99 -3.30
CA LEU A 114 7.59 -4.63 -4.71
C LEU A 114 8.17 -5.81 -5.52
N GLU A 115 9.20 -6.48 -5.01
CA GLU A 115 9.80 -7.66 -5.66
C GLU A 115 8.77 -8.79 -5.79
N ARG A 116 7.94 -9.02 -4.78
CA ARG A 116 6.85 -9.99 -4.83
C ARG A 116 5.82 -9.64 -5.89
N CYS A 117 5.44 -8.37 -6.01
CA CYS A 117 4.52 -7.91 -7.05
C CYS A 117 5.10 -8.10 -8.45
N GLU A 118 6.39 -7.85 -8.64
CA GLU A 118 7.07 -8.08 -9.91
C GLU A 118 7.12 -9.58 -10.26
N ALA A 119 7.41 -10.44 -9.30
CA ALA A 119 7.37 -11.89 -9.46
C ALA A 119 5.94 -12.38 -9.80
N CYS A 120 4.91 -11.81 -9.18
CA CYS A 120 3.51 -12.09 -9.53
C CYS A 120 3.21 -11.66 -10.98
N ARG A 121 3.69 -10.50 -11.40
CA ARG A 121 3.54 -9.98 -12.77
C ARG A 121 4.19 -10.88 -13.81
N SER A 122 5.34 -11.44 -13.53
CA SER A 122 6.00 -12.39 -14.44
C SER A 122 5.27 -13.73 -14.55
N ARG A 123 4.58 -14.13 -13.50
CA ARG A 123 3.78 -15.37 -13.44
C ARG A 123 2.38 -15.16 -14.05
N TRP A 124 1.85 -13.94 -13.92
CA TRP A 124 0.54 -13.54 -14.44
C TRP A 124 0.68 -12.17 -15.12
N PRO A 125 0.71 -12.11 -16.46
CA PRO A 125 0.80 -10.84 -17.18
C PRO A 125 -0.39 -9.96 -16.80
N CYS A 126 -0.13 -8.84 -16.13
CA CYS A 126 -1.15 -7.90 -15.73
C CYS A 126 -1.26 -6.79 -16.76
N ARG A 127 -2.46 -6.46 -17.17
CA ARG A 127 -2.72 -5.19 -17.84
C ARG A 127 -2.68 -4.06 -16.82
N ASP A 128 -1.95 -3.02 -17.14
CA ASP A 128 -1.79 -1.84 -16.30
C ASP A 128 -3.13 -1.07 -16.23
N THR A 129 -3.89 -1.24 -15.16
CA THR A 129 -5.25 -0.71 -15.03
C THR A 129 -5.32 0.70 -14.43
N ALA A 130 -4.20 1.24 -13.95
CA ALA A 130 -4.17 2.60 -13.41
C ALA A 130 -4.24 3.70 -14.48
N ARG A 131 -4.15 3.36 -15.76
CA ARG A 131 -4.47 4.27 -16.86
C ARG A 131 -5.78 3.86 -17.51
N GLY A 132 -6.86 4.48 -17.10
CA GLY A 132 -8.13 4.52 -17.84
C GLY A 132 -8.02 5.25 -19.20
N ILE A 133 -6.82 5.30 -19.81
CA ILE A 133 -6.56 5.91 -21.11
C ILE A 133 -5.85 4.85 -21.94
N ARG A 134 -6.56 4.31 -22.91
CA ARG A 134 -5.94 3.52 -23.98
C ARG A 134 -4.90 4.38 -24.69
N PRO A 135 -3.65 3.95 -24.85
CA PRO A 135 -2.78 4.59 -25.82
C PRO A 135 -3.39 4.34 -27.22
N SER A 136 -3.63 5.42 -27.95
CA SER A 136 -3.92 5.33 -29.38
C SER A 136 -2.82 4.50 -30.04
N SER A 137 -3.22 3.51 -30.83
CA SER A 137 -2.35 2.63 -31.62
C SER A 137 -1.20 3.40 -32.26
N GLY A 138 0.04 3.14 -31.82
CA GLY A 138 1.22 3.67 -32.52
C GLY A 138 2.47 3.97 -31.70
N ALA A 139 2.57 3.67 -30.41
CA ALA A 139 3.80 3.90 -29.65
C ALA A 139 4.44 2.58 -29.22
N SER A 140 5.59 2.32 -29.82
CA SER A 140 6.55 1.26 -29.43
C SER A 140 6.85 1.33 -27.94
N THR A 141 6.60 0.25 -27.22
CA THR A 141 6.93 0.07 -25.81
C THR A 141 8.45 0.05 -25.62
N LYS A 142 9.04 1.20 -25.31
CA LYS A 142 10.34 1.22 -24.64
C LYS A 142 10.10 0.92 -23.16
N SER A 143 10.52 -0.25 -22.74
CA SER A 143 10.68 -0.62 -21.34
C SER A 143 11.43 0.49 -20.61
N ARG A 144 10.75 1.21 -19.71
CA ARG A 144 11.44 2.11 -18.79
C ARG A 144 11.82 1.29 -17.57
N ASN A 145 13.10 1.00 -17.47
CA ASN A 145 13.71 0.50 -16.25
C ASN A 145 13.41 1.52 -15.13
N ILE A 146 12.69 1.08 -14.11
CA ILE A 146 12.57 1.82 -12.86
C ILE A 146 13.90 1.62 -12.16
N THR A 147 14.82 2.57 -12.34
CA THR A 147 16.02 2.64 -11.51
C THR A 147 15.58 3.35 -10.22
N ALA A 148 15.58 2.63 -9.11
CA ALA A 148 15.46 3.23 -7.80
C ALA A 148 16.64 4.19 -7.62
N ALA A 149 16.34 5.49 -7.54
CA ALA A 149 17.32 6.46 -7.11
C ALA A 149 17.38 6.38 -5.58
N ALA A 150 18.58 6.02 -5.08
CA ALA A 150 18.93 6.09 -3.68
C ALA A 150 19.03 7.55 -3.21
#